data_64b8890aa69dc379a2459262a0c4d1a7
#
_entry.id   64b8890aa69dc379a2459262a0c4d1a7
#
_cell.length_a   1.000
_cell.length_b   1.000
_cell.length_c   1.000
_cell.angle_alpha   90.00
_cell.angle_beta   90.00
_cell.angle_gamma   90.00
#
_symmetry.space_group_name_H-M   'P 1'
#
loop_
_entity.id
_entity.type
_entity.pdbx_description
1 polymer ?
#
loop_
_entity_poly.entity_id
_entity_poly.type
_entity_poly.pdbx_seq_one_letter_code
_entity_poly.pdbx_strand_id
1 'polypeptide(L)'
;FTSRVLSYFNSFSDKKVTVLVATSGDTGAAVASGFHGVEGVDVFILFPKDRISKVQEKQITSLSGNIYPVEVNGSFDDCQRMVKEALTDNDLRSKFNFTTANSINISRWIPQILYYFFAYKQIKDNGKDIAVSIPSGNFGNLFSCLVAISMGLPFKKVIASNNLNDTFTKFIESNYYKPKKSVKTISSAMDVGDPSNFIRIEEYFLNGFNKVKKLIDAYSFSDEETKIAIADLNEKYNYICDPHGAVGYLGVKKHKTLNKDFNYIFLETAHFSKF
;
A
#
# COMPACT_ATOMS: atom_id res chain seq x y z
N PHE A 1 -1.82 10.63 10.72
CA PHE A 1 -1.69 9.79 11.91
C PHE A 1 -0.22 9.64 12.33
N THR A 2 0.64 9.01 11.53
CA THR A 2 2.04 8.71 11.86
C THR A 2 2.82 9.96 12.31
N SER A 3 2.71 11.07 11.59
CA SER A 3 3.39 12.32 11.93
C SER A 3 2.93 12.90 13.27
N ARG A 4 1.63 12.86 13.55
CA ARG A 4 1.06 13.37 14.81
C ARG A 4 1.47 12.52 16.01
N VAL A 5 1.45 11.17 15.85
CA VAL A 5 1.92 10.26 16.89
C VAL A 5 3.41 10.46 17.15
N LEU A 6 4.22 10.56 16.08
CA LEU A 6 5.65 10.79 16.23
C LEU A 6 5.95 12.14 16.89
N SER A 7 5.26 13.22 16.47
CA SER A 7 5.38 14.55 17.07
C SER A 7 5.06 14.52 18.57
N TYR A 8 3.98 13.86 18.95
CA TYR A 8 3.59 13.72 20.36
C TYR A 8 4.68 13.01 21.18
N PHE A 9 5.16 11.85 20.73
CA PHE A 9 6.21 11.15 21.48
C PHE A 9 7.56 11.88 21.43
N ASN A 10 7.87 12.58 20.34
CA ASN A 10 9.11 13.35 20.24
C ASN A 10 9.13 14.58 21.15
N SER A 11 7.96 15.13 21.52
CA SER A 11 7.88 16.26 22.45
C SER A 11 8.39 15.95 23.87
N PHE A 12 8.58 14.67 24.20
CA PHE A 12 9.19 14.21 25.46
C PHE A 12 10.71 13.94 25.34
N SER A 13 11.33 14.28 24.19
CA SER A 13 12.74 14.01 23.90
C SER A 13 13.38 15.20 23.21
N ASP A 14 14.59 15.55 23.62
CA ASP A 14 15.41 16.59 22.96
C ASP A 14 16.10 16.08 21.68
N LYS A 15 15.92 14.80 21.33
CA LYS A 15 16.59 14.20 20.17
C LYS A 15 15.77 14.42 18.91
N LYS A 16 16.39 15.03 17.90
CA LYS A 16 15.81 15.17 16.57
C LYS A 16 15.60 13.79 15.93
N VAL A 17 14.47 13.57 15.29
CA VAL A 17 14.16 12.32 14.57
C VAL A 17 14.36 12.52 13.09
N THR A 18 15.04 11.59 12.45
CA THR A 18 15.23 11.55 10.99
C THR A 18 14.36 10.44 10.40
N VAL A 19 13.37 10.85 9.62
CA VAL A 19 12.44 9.93 8.92
C VAL A 19 12.96 9.67 7.51
N LEU A 20 13.23 8.41 7.19
CA LEU A 20 13.64 7.97 5.85
C LEU A 20 12.46 7.30 5.13
N VAL A 21 12.22 7.71 3.90
CA VAL A 21 11.09 7.19 3.10
C VAL A 21 11.57 6.87 1.69
N ALA A 22 11.31 5.66 1.23
CA ALA A 22 11.34 5.33 -0.19
C ALA A 22 9.91 5.38 -0.75
N THR A 23 9.73 5.97 -1.94
CA THR A 23 8.41 6.11 -2.53
C THR A 23 8.40 5.81 -4.03
N SER A 24 7.30 5.23 -4.48
CA SER A 24 6.91 5.13 -5.90
C SER A 24 5.91 6.21 -6.33
N GLY A 25 5.71 7.25 -5.48
CA GLY A 25 4.86 8.41 -5.74
C GLY A 25 3.96 8.78 -4.56
N ASP A 26 2.82 8.13 -4.39
CA ASP A 26 1.76 8.52 -3.46
C ASP A 26 2.18 8.56 -1.98
N THR A 27 2.95 7.58 -1.53
CA THR A 27 3.48 7.57 -0.16
C THR A 27 4.34 8.80 0.12
N GLY A 28 5.21 9.18 -0.83
CA GLY A 28 6.09 10.35 -0.69
C GLY A 28 5.30 11.64 -0.55
N ALA A 29 4.31 11.85 -1.41
CA ALA A 29 3.44 13.04 -1.35
C ALA A 29 2.66 13.12 -0.02
N ALA A 30 2.09 12.00 0.43
CA ALA A 30 1.36 11.92 1.69
C ALA A 30 2.27 12.16 2.91
N VAL A 31 3.50 11.63 2.89
CA VAL A 31 4.49 11.82 3.95
C VAL A 31 4.98 13.28 3.94
N ALA A 32 5.34 13.83 2.78
CA ALA A 32 5.75 15.22 2.65
C ALA A 32 4.71 16.16 3.27
N SER A 33 3.45 16.06 2.85
CA SER A 33 2.35 16.86 3.38
C SER A 33 2.10 16.62 4.88
N GLY A 34 2.13 15.36 5.31
CA GLY A 34 1.80 14.99 6.69
C GLY A 34 2.87 15.35 7.72
N PHE A 35 4.14 15.46 7.29
CA PHE A 35 5.27 15.82 8.17
C PHE A 35 5.77 17.25 7.98
N HIS A 36 5.31 17.97 6.96
CA HIS A 36 5.72 19.36 6.76
C HIS A 36 5.43 20.22 7.99
N GLY A 37 6.45 20.92 8.47
CA GLY A 37 6.36 21.78 9.66
C GLY A 37 6.26 21.03 11.00
N VAL A 38 6.50 19.71 11.03
CA VAL A 38 6.56 18.96 12.30
C VAL A 38 7.90 19.24 12.97
N GLU A 39 7.84 19.86 14.15
CA GLU A 39 9.02 20.25 14.91
C GLU A 39 9.83 19.04 15.39
N GLY A 40 11.16 19.17 15.38
CA GLY A 40 12.07 18.11 15.81
C GLY A 40 12.18 16.91 14.88
N VAL A 41 11.60 17.00 13.66
CA VAL A 41 11.61 15.90 12.68
C VAL A 41 12.14 16.38 11.34
N ASP A 42 13.15 15.71 10.79
CA ASP A 42 13.58 15.85 9.38
C ASP A 42 13.11 14.65 8.58
N VAL A 43 12.71 14.88 7.33
CA VAL A 43 12.16 13.82 6.45
C VAL A 43 12.91 13.81 5.12
N PHE A 44 13.58 12.71 4.83
CA PHE A 44 14.24 12.45 3.55
C PHE A 44 13.36 11.50 2.74
N ILE A 45 12.96 11.95 1.54
CA ILE A 45 12.06 11.20 0.65
C ILE A 45 12.82 10.82 -0.60
N LEU A 46 13.20 9.55 -0.69
CA LEU A 46 13.88 8.99 -1.85
C LEU A 46 12.84 8.54 -2.88
N PHE A 47 12.97 9.01 -4.10
CA PHE A 47 12.09 8.63 -5.21
C PHE A 47 12.89 8.37 -6.50
N PRO A 48 12.45 7.43 -7.35
CA PRO A 48 13.17 7.08 -8.55
C PRO A 48 12.94 8.11 -9.65
N LYS A 49 14.02 8.54 -10.28
CA LYS A 49 14.02 9.50 -11.39
C LYS A 49 13.16 9.01 -12.55
N ASP A 50 12.32 9.89 -13.09
CA ASP A 50 11.45 9.65 -14.25
C ASP A 50 10.49 8.43 -14.12
N ARG A 51 10.22 7.98 -12.87
CA ARG A 51 9.38 6.81 -12.60
C ARG A 51 8.14 7.10 -11.75
N ILE A 52 7.92 8.36 -11.40
CA ILE A 52 6.70 8.85 -10.75
C ILE A 52 6.03 9.89 -11.65
N SER A 53 4.75 10.16 -11.45
CA SER A 53 4.06 11.18 -12.25
C SER A 53 4.58 12.59 -11.93
N LYS A 54 4.46 13.53 -12.88
CA LYS A 54 4.87 14.92 -12.65
C LYS A 54 4.11 15.59 -11.51
N VAL A 55 2.86 15.19 -11.30
CA VAL A 55 2.06 15.67 -10.17
C VAL A 55 2.62 15.17 -8.84
N GLN A 56 2.93 13.88 -8.75
CA GLN A 56 3.53 13.28 -7.55
C GLN A 56 4.92 13.87 -7.25
N GLU A 57 5.76 14.03 -8.28
CA GLU A 57 7.07 14.67 -8.16
C GLU A 57 6.92 16.08 -7.58
N LYS A 58 6.02 16.89 -8.15
CA LYS A 58 5.77 18.25 -7.69
C LYS A 58 5.24 18.29 -6.26
N GLN A 59 4.37 17.35 -5.87
CA GLN A 59 3.87 17.25 -4.50
C GLN A 59 4.98 16.94 -3.47
N ILE A 60 6.02 16.22 -3.87
CA ILE A 60 7.17 15.90 -3.02
C ILE A 60 8.16 17.07 -2.97
N THR A 61 8.44 17.70 -4.13
CA THR A 61 9.52 18.67 -4.29
C THR A 61 9.12 20.12 -4.00
N SER A 62 7.82 20.42 -3.93
CA SER A 62 7.35 21.80 -3.68
C SER A 62 7.35 22.21 -2.22
N LEU A 63 7.52 21.29 -1.29
CA LEU A 63 7.60 21.57 0.13
C LEU A 63 9.06 21.77 0.55
N SER A 64 9.27 22.72 1.46
CA SER A 64 10.58 23.09 2.02
C SER A 64 10.64 22.85 3.54
N GLY A 65 11.57 23.49 4.22
CA GLY A 65 11.72 23.36 5.68
C GLY A 65 12.34 22.04 6.08
N ASN A 66 11.58 21.20 6.73
CA ASN A 66 12.04 19.90 7.22
C ASN A 66 11.84 18.74 6.23
N ILE A 67 11.47 19.01 4.98
CA ILE A 67 11.27 18.01 3.92
C ILE A 67 12.43 18.09 2.92
N TYR A 68 13.13 16.97 2.73
CA TYR A 68 14.29 16.83 1.85
C TYR A 68 14.01 15.78 0.77
N PRO A 69 13.57 16.19 -0.42
CA PRO A 69 13.39 15.27 -1.55
C PRO A 69 14.76 14.84 -2.10
N VAL A 70 14.92 13.55 -2.39
CA VAL A 70 16.14 12.94 -2.93
C VAL A 70 15.79 12.13 -4.17
N GLU A 71 16.15 12.64 -5.33
CA GLU A 71 16.00 11.93 -6.60
C GLU A 71 17.10 10.87 -6.76
N VAL A 72 16.72 9.63 -7.04
CA VAL A 72 17.63 8.49 -7.18
C VAL A 72 17.64 7.99 -8.62
N ASN A 73 18.82 7.88 -9.21
CA ASN A 73 19.02 7.23 -10.51
C ASN A 73 18.87 5.71 -10.36
N GLY A 74 17.64 5.21 -10.29
CA GLY A 74 17.36 3.80 -10.04
C GLY A 74 15.88 3.47 -10.08
N SER A 75 15.53 2.35 -9.51
CA SER A 75 14.16 1.87 -9.31
C SER A 75 13.64 2.21 -7.91
N PHE A 76 12.36 1.95 -7.68
CA PHE A 76 11.81 2.00 -6.33
C PHE A 76 12.48 1.00 -5.37
N ASP A 77 12.83 -0.18 -5.88
CA ASP A 77 13.53 -1.20 -5.10
C ASP A 77 14.92 -0.70 -4.66
N ASP A 78 15.61 0.09 -5.51
CA ASP A 78 16.89 0.73 -5.14
C ASP A 78 16.68 1.77 -4.02
N CYS A 79 15.65 2.59 -4.11
CA CYS A 79 15.29 3.53 -3.04
C CYS A 79 15.00 2.79 -1.73
N GLN A 80 14.25 1.68 -1.76
CA GLN A 80 13.97 0.85 -0.58
C GLN A 80 15.24 0.24 0.01
N ARG A 81 16.15 -0.27 -0.85
CA ARG A 81 17.42 -0.83 -0.43
C ARG A 81 18.27 0.21 0.29
N MET A 82 18.42 1.42 -0.28
CA MET A 82 19.15 2.52 0.35
C MET A 82 18.58 2.89 1.73
N VAL A 83 17.27 2.97 1.86
CA VAL A 83 16.61 3.23 3.15
C VAL A 83 16.88 2.10 4.14
N LYS A 84 16.79 0.83 3.72
CA LYS A 84 17.08 -0.32 4.59
C LYS A 84 18.53 -0.32 5.06
N GLU A 85 19.49 -0.08 4.15
CA GLU A 85 20.91 0.02 4.47
C GLU A 85 21.17 1.12 5.51
N ALA A 86 20.65 2.33 5.30
CA ALA A 86 20.79 3.43 6.25
C ALA A 86 20.18 3.11 7.63
N LEU A 87 19.04 2.43 7.68
CA LEU A 87 18.38 2.04 8.92
C LEU A 87 19.14 0.95 9.70
N THR A 88 20.01 0.19 9.04
CA THR A 88 20.79 -0.91 9.65
C THR A 88 22.27 -0.58 9.84
N ASP A 89 22.75 0.52 9.27
CA ASP A 89 24.12 0.99 9.39
C ASP A 89 24.41 1.51 10.81
N ASN A 90 25.40 0.90 11.47
CA ASN A 90 25.71 1.22 12.87
C ASN A 90 26.33 2.62 13.04
N ASP A 91 27.13 3.08 12.08
CA ASP A 91 27.76 4.41 12.15
C ASP A 91 26.74 5.52 11.99
N LEU A 92 25.80 5.35 11.07
CA LEU A 92 24.71 6.28 10.88
C LEU A 92 23.74 6.27 12.08
N ARG A 93 23.40 5.09 12.62
CA ARG A 93 22.54 4.96 13.80
C ARG A 93 23.14 5.54 15.08
N SER A 94 24.45 5.59 15.17
CA SER A 94 25.11 6.26 16.32
C SER A 94 24.96 7.78 16.29
N LYS A 95 24.78 8.36 15.09
CA LYS A 95 24.71 9.82 14.86
C LYS A 95 23.27 10.33 14.73
N PHE A 96 22.37 9.51 14.22
CA PHE A 96 21.01 9.91 13.88
C PHE A 96 19.98 8.99 14.55
N ASN A 97 18.87 9.58 14.98
CA ASN A 97 17.72 8.81 15.47
C ASN A 97 16.78 8.51 14.29
N PHE A 98 17.05 7.40 13.60
CA PHE A 98 16.32 7.03 12.40
C PHE A 98 14.99 6.32 12.69
N THR A 99 13.99 6.65 11.87
CA THR A 99 12.77 5.86 11.68
C THR A 99 12.37 5.89 10.20
N THR A 100 11.33 5.16 9.84
CA THR A 100 10.77 5.21 8.49
C THR A 100 9.26 5.44 8.52
N ALA A 101 8.75 6.15 7.53
CA ALA A 101 7.31 6.27 7.29
C ALA A 101 6.84 5.41 6.10
N ASN A 102 7.61 4.43 5.65
CA ASN A 102 7.16 3.40 4.72
C ASN A 102 6.16 2.45 5.35
N SER A 103 5.43 1.70 4.53
CA SER A 103 4.40 0.74 4.98
C SER A 103 4.93 -0.43 5.83
N ILE A 104 6.25 -0.60 5.93
CA ILE A 104 6.90 -1.50 6.89
C ILE A 104 6.70 -1.02 8.35
N ASN A 105 6.49 0.28 8.57
CA ASN A 105 6.21 0.82 9.90
C ASN A 105 4.76 0.52 10.29
N ILE A 106 4.58 -0.05 11.48
CA ILE A 106 3.27 -0.41 12.04
C ILE A 106 2.29 0.77 12.09
N SER A 107 2.78 1.98 12.36
CA SER A 107 1.96 3.20 12.39
C SER A 107 1.32 3.58 11.04
N ARG A 108 1.77 2.95 9.95
CA ARG A 108 1.21 3.15 8.61
C ARG A 108 0.02 2.24 8.33
N TRP A 109 0.01 1.02 8.81
CA TRP A 109 -1.09 0.09 8.54
C TRP A 109 -2.11 0.00 9.67
N ILE A 110 -1.77 0.31 10.93
CA ILE A 110 -2.75 0.34 12.03
C ILE A 110 -3.97 1.24 11.70
N PRO A 111 -3.83 2.52 11.28
CA PRO A 111 -4.99 3.34 10.97
C PRO A 111 -5.79 2.83 9.77
N GLN A 112 -5.18 2.05 8.87
CA GLN A 112 -5.89 1.45 7.74
C GLN A 112 -6.88 0.37 8.18
N ILE A 113 -6.70 -0.24 9.35
CA ILE A 113 -7.66 -1.19 9.94
C ILE A 113 -9.05 -0.56 10.02
N LEU A 114 -9.14 0.73 10.37
CA LEU A 114 -10.40 1.44 10.54
C LEU A 114 -11.22 1.55 9.24
N TYR A 115 -10.57 1.60 8.07
CA TYR A 115 -11.29 1.65 6.79
C TYR A 115 -12.17 0.44 6.56
N TYR A 116 -11.73 -0.73 6.99
CA TYR A 116 -12.49 -1.98 6.87
C TYR A 116 -13.70 -2.03 7.78
N PHE A 117 -13.57 -1.54 9.03
CA PHE A 117 -14.71 -1.38 9.93
C PHE A 117 -15.71 -0.36 9.40
N PHE A 118 -15.22 0.74 8.82
CA PHE A 118 -16.07 1.78 8.21
C PHE A 118 -16.85 1.22 7.02
N ALA A 119 -16.17 0.49 6.13
CA ALA A 119 -16.81 -0.14 4.98
C ALA A 119 -17.86 -1.18 5.42
N TYR A 120 -17.53 -2.03 6.39
CA TYR A 120 -18.45 -3.00 6.95
C TYR A 120 -19.72 -2.35 7.51
N LYS A 121 -19.56 -1.27 8.29
CA LYS A 121 -20.69 -0.54 8.88
C LYS A 121 -21.73 -0.10 7.84
N GLN A 122 -21.30 0.21 6.61
CA GLN A 122 -22.19 0.70 5.55
C GLN A 122 -23.02 -0.40 4.89
N ILE A 123 -22.58 -1.66 4.93
CA ILE A 123 -23.20 -2.76 4.17
C ILE A 123 -23.61 -3.97 5.01
N LYS A 124 -23.38 -3.95 6.32
CA LYS A 124 -23.61 -5.11 7.24
C LYS A 124 -25.04 -5.63 7.24
N ASP A 125 -26.01 -4.78 6.95
CA ASP A 125 -27.43 -5.10 7.05
C ASP A 125 -28.00 -5.71 5.75
N ASN A 126 -27.18 -5.95 4.74
CA ASN A 126 -27.59 -6.48 3.44
C ASN A 126 -27.73 -8.05 3.40
N GLY A 127 -27.56 -8.72 4.53
CA GLY A 127 -27.87 -10.16 4.70
C GLY A 127 -26.98 -11.15 3.94
N LYS A 128 -25.97 -10.68 3.20
CA LYS A 128 -25.02 -11.52 2.46
C LYS A 128 -23.62 -11.48 3.08
N ASP A 129 -22.87 -12.54 2.89
CA ASP A 129 -21.43 -12.55 3.18
C ASP A 129 -20.68 -11.45 2.42
N ILE A 130 -19.62 -10.92 3.00
CA ILE A 130 -18.87 -9.80 2.42
C ILE A 130 -17.53 -10.28 1.89
N ALA A 131 -17.23 -9.89 0.66
CA ALA A 131 -15.93 -10.02 0.03
C ALA A 131 -15.32 -8.63 -0.24
N VAL A 132 -14.04 -8.45 0.13
CA VAL A 132 -13.32 -7.20 -0.10
C VAL A 132 -12.17 -7.39 -1.07
N SER A 133 -12.13 -6.59 -2.14
CA SER A 133 -11.04 -6.55 -3.10
C SER A 133 -10.09 -5.40 -2.77
N ILE A 134 -8.81 -5.72 -2.68
CA ILE A 134 -7.76 -4.83 -2.21
C ILE A 134 -6.70 -4.72 -3.29
N PRO A 135 -6.51 -3.53 -3.91
CA PRO A 135 -5.39 -3.29 -4.81
C PRO A 135 -4.09 -3.43 -4.01
N SER A 136 -3.27 -4.40 -4.38
CA SER A 136 -2.19 -4.92 -3.54
C SER A 136 -0.83 -4.79 -4.23
N GLY A 137 0.02 -3.91 -3.70
CA GLY A 137 1.43 -3.76 -4.07
C GLY A 137 2.34 -4.21 -2.93
N ASN A 138 2.56 -3.37 -1.93
CA ASN A 138 3.42 -3.67 -0.78
C ASN A 138 2.69 -4.33 0.41
N PHE A 139 1.42 -4.69 0.25
CA PHE A 139 0.55 -5.45 1.18
C PHE A 139 0.28 -4.84 2.56
N GLY A 140 0.62 -3.60 2.82
CA GLY A 140 0.27 -2.94 4.08
C GLY A 140 -1.23 -2.87 4.31
N ASN A 141 -2.01 -2.52 3.29
CA ASN A 141 -3.47 -2.49 3.30
C ASN A 141 -4.08 -3.88 3.45
N LEU A 142 -3.58 -4.88 2.70
CA LEU A 142 -4.06 -6.26 2.82
C LEU A 142 -3.82 -6.80 4.23
N PHE A 143 -2.62 -6.58 4.79
CA PHE A 143 -2.31 -7.00 6.15
C PHE A 143 -3.22 -6.32 7.17
N SER A 144 -3.53 -5.02 6.99
CA SER A 144 -4.50 -4.30 7.83
C SER A 144 -5.89 -4.95 7.81
N CYS A 145 -6.32 -5.47 6.65
CA CYS A 145 -7.57 -6.22 6.51
C CYS A 145 -7.53 -7.52 7.34
N LEU A 146 -6.43 -8.27 7.24
CA LEU A 146 -6.27 -9.52 8.00
C LEU A 146 -6.29 -9.26 9.51
N VAL A 147 -5.67 -8.18 9.97
CA VAL A 147 -5.74 -7.76 11.38
C VAL A 147 -7.17 -7.39 11.76
N ALA A 148 -7.91 -6.63 10.91
CA ALA A 148 -9.32 -6.32 11.16
C ALA A 148 -10.19 -7.59 11.31
N ILE A 149 -9.95 -8.59 10.47
CA ILE A 149 -10.63 -9.90 10.56
C ILE A 149 -10.26 -10.61 11.87
N SER A 150 -8.99 -10.57 12.28
CA SER A 150 -8.55 -11.13 13.57
C SER A 150 -9.20 -10.42 14.77
N MET A 151 -9.54 -9.15 14.63
CA MET A 151 -10.28 -8.37 15.63
C MET A 151 -11.79 -8.67 15.63
N GLY A 152 -12.27 -9.55 14.75
CA GLY A 152 -13.66 -9.98 14.68
C GLY A 152 -14.46 -9.41 13.50
N LEU A 153 -13.85 -8.70 12.55
CA LEU A 153 -14.55 -8.22 11.36
C LEU A 153 -14.97 -9.41 10.48
N PRO A 154 -16.28 -9.58 10.16
CA PRO A 154 -16.78 -10.82 9.58
C PRO A 154 -16.69 -10.86 8.04
N PHE A 155 -15.59 -10.42 7.46
CA PHE A 155 -15.33 -10.62 6.04
C PHE A 155 -15.07 -12.11 5.76
N LYS A 156 -15.73 -12.66 4.76
CA LYS A 156 -15.62 -14.08 4.39
C LYS A 156 -14.59 -14.32 3.29
N LYS A 157 -14.30 -13.29 2.50
CA LYS A 157 -13.31 -13.34 1.42
C LYS A 157 -12.52 -12.04 1.31
N VAL A 158 -11.23 -12.20 1.09
CA VAL A 158 -10.29 -11.13 0.75
C VAL A 158 -9.74 -11.44 -0.63
N ILE A 159 -9.78 -10.47 -1.52
CA ILE A 159 -9.30 -10.59 -2.88
C ILE A 159 -8.07 -9.70 -3.02
N ALA A 160 -6.89 -10.30 -3.11
CA ALA A 160 -5.66 -9.59 -3.41
C ALA A 160 -5.59 -9.33 -4.91
N SER A 161 -5.80 -8.08 -5.32
CA SER A 161 -5.81 -7.68 -6.72
C SER A 161 -4.47 -7.04 -7.07
N ASN A 162 -3.67 -7.70 -7.91
CA ASN A 162 -2.36 -7.27 -8.34
C ASN A 162 -2.39 -6.74 -9.78
N ASN A 163 -1.44 -5.88 -10.12
CA ASN A 163 -1.10 -5.60 -11.51
C ASN A 163 -0.16 -6.69 -12.07
N LEU A 164 0.61 -6.42 -13.11
CA LEU A 164 1.59 -7.38 -13.67
C LEU A 164 2.70 -7.78 -12.68
N ASN A 165 2.81 -7.11 -11.54
CA ASN A 165 3.68 -7.50 -10.44
C ASN A 165 2.98 -8.55 -9.57
N ASP A 166 2.84 -9.76 -10.10
CA ASP A 166 1.99 -10.86 -9.67
C ASP A 166 2.65 -11.83 -8.67
N THR A 167 3.71 -11.42 -7.98
CA THR A 167 4.47 -12.27 -7.05
C THR A 167 3.56 -12.96 -6.03
N PHE A 168 2.57 -12.24 -5.50
CA PHE A 168 1.63 -12.81 -4.53
C PHE A 168 0.58 -13.73 -5.16
N THR A 169 0.07 -13.38 -6.34
CA THR A 169 -0.85 -14.25 -7.07
C THR A 169 -0.20 -15.63 -7.32
N LYS A 170 1.05 -15.63 -7.79
CA LYS A 170 1.83 -16.86 -7.98
C LYS A 170 2.11 -17.61 -6.69
N PHE A 171 2.34 -16.89 -5.59
CA PHE A 171 2.49 -17.50 -4.28
C PHE A 171 1.21 -18.24 -3.84
N ILE A 172 0.04 -17.62 -3.98
CA ILE A 172 -1.25 -18.26 -3.63
C ILE A 172 -1.50 -19.52 -4.47
N GLU A 173 -1.10 -19.52 -5.74
CA GLU A 173 -1.24 -20.66 -6.64
C GLU A 173 -0.26 -21.79 -6.32
N SER A 174 1.03 -21.47 -6.13
CA SER A 174 2.12 -22.44 -6.05
C SER A 174 2.59 -22.78 -4.63
N ASN A 175 2.23 -22.00 -3.64
CA ASN A 175 2.78 -22.02 -2.27
C ASN A 175 4.30 -21.70 -2.20
N TYR A 176 4.86 -21.16 -3.27
CA TYR A 176 6.27 -20.81 -3.32
C TYR A 176 6.47 -19.31 -3.57
N TYR A 177 7.03 -18.63 -2.60
CA TYR A 177 7.31 -17.20 -2.71
C TYR A 177 8.61 -16.98 -3.50
N LYS A 178 8.51 -16.29 -4.61
CA LYS A 178 9.65 -15.95 -5.47
C LYS A 178 9.60 -14.48 -5.87
N PRO A 179 10.29 -13.60 -5.16
CA PRO A 179 10.44 -12.20 -5.55
C PRO A 179 11.00 -12.06 -6.96
N LYS A 180 10.59 -11.02 -7.66
CA LYS A 180 11.05 -10.69 -9.01
C LYS A 180 11.28 -9.19 -9.15
N LYS A 181 12.03 -8.80 -10.18
CA LYS A 181 12.16 -7.38 -10.52
C LYS A 181 10.80 -6.80 -10.88
N SER A 182 10.49 -5.62 -10.36
CA SER A 182 9.24 -4.93 -10.66
C SER A 182 9.13 -4.53 -12.13
N VAL A 183 7.92 -4.62 -12.66
CA VAL A 183 7.55 -4.17 -14.01
C VAL A 183 6.75 -2.87 -13.89
N LYS A 184 7.05 -1.89 -14.75
CA LYS A 184 6.33 -0.61 -14.77
C LYS A 184 4.94 -0.79 -15.35
N THR A 185 3.93 -0.26 -14.65
CA THR A 185 2.51 -0.28 -15.04
C THR A 185 1.86 1.09 -14.85
N ILE A 186 0.62 1.25 -15.31
CA ILE A 186 -0.17 2.46 -15.05
C ILE A 186 -0.63 2.59 -13.60
N SER A 187 -0.70 1.49 -12.85
CA SER A 187 -0.97 1.47 -11.40
C SER A 187 0.35 1.47 -10.61
N SER A 188 1.15 2.50 -10.81
CA SER A 188 2.57 2.58 -10.44
C SER A 188 2.88 2.37 -8.96
N ALA A 189 1.97 2.72 -8.04
CA ALA A 189 2.15 2.48 -6.61
C ALA A 189 2.10 0.99 -6.22
N MET A 190 1.66 0.12 -7.15
CA MET A 190 1.67 -1.33 -7.02
C MET A 190 2.84 -2.00 -7.76
N ASP A 191 3.78 -1.24 -8.35
CA ASP A 191 4.95 -1.76 -9.05
C ASP A 191 6.01 -2.24 -8.05
N VAL A 192 5.69 -3.31 -7.35
CA VAL A 192 6.49 -3.90 -6.27
C VAL A 192 6.75 -5.38 -6.58
N GLY A 193 8.02 -5.73 -6.83
CA GLY A 193 8.42 -7.09 -7.13
C GLY A 193 8.76 -7.94 -5.90
N ASP A 194 9.14 -7.27 -4.79
CA ASP A 194 9.44 -7.87 -3.48
C ASP A 194 8.70 -7.11 -2.36
N PRO A 195 7.44 -7.45 -2.09
CA PRO A 195 6.60 -6.76 -1.11
C PRO A 195 7.13 -6.85 0.32
N SER A 196 7.51 -5.72 0.93
CA SER A 196 8.11 -5.68 2.28
C SER A 196 7.21 -6.22 3.40
N ASN A 197 5.88 -6.21 3.21
CA ASN A 197 4.94 -6.74 4.19
C ASN A 197 4.57 -8.21 3.95
N PHE A 198 5.17 -8.88 2.95
CA PHE A 198 4.91 -10.29 2.71
C PHE A 198 5.23 -11.15 3.95
N ILE A 199 6.34 -10.88 4.62
CA ILE A 199 6.74 -11.59 5.84
C ILE A 199 5.65 -11.55 6.93
N ARG A 200 4.87 -10.47 7.04
CA ARG A 200 3.76 -10.38 7.99
C ARG A 200 2.59 -11.28 7.60
N ILE A 201 2.34 -11.38 6.31
CA ILE A 201 1.31 -12.28 5.77
C ILE A 201 1.76 -13.72 5.98
N GLU A 202 3.02 -14.02 5.70
CA GLU A 202 3.62 -15.34 5.90
C GLU A 202 3.51 -15.79 7.36
N GLU A 203 3.88 -14.94 8.33
CA GLU A 203 3.71 -15.20 9.76
C GLU A 203 2.24 -15.42 10.14
N TYR A 204 1.32 -14.65 9.58
CA TYR A 204 -0.10 -14.85 9.78
C TYR A 204 -0.58 -16.19 9.21
N PHE A 205 0.00 -16.64 8.09
CA PHE A 205 -0.27 -17.93 7.47
C PHE A 205 0.32 -19.10 8.27
N LEU A 206 1.52 -18.98 8.85
CA LEU A 206 2.15 -20.05 9.62
C LEU A 206 1.28 -20.52 10.79
N ASN A 207 0.52 -19.63 11.40
CA ASN A 207 -0.42 -19.92 12.46
C ASN A 207 -1.77 -20.48 11.98
N GLY A 208 -1.93 -20.81 10.69
CA GLY A 208 -3.19 -21.32 10.15
C GLY A 208 -3.29 -21.31 8.63
N PHE A 209 -2.22 -21.68 7.92
CA PHE A 209 -2.08 -21.63 6.48
C PHE A 209 -3.33 -22.06 5.69
N ASN A 210 -3.91 -23.21 6.01
CA ASN A 210 -5.10 -23.69 5.32
C ASN A 210 -6.35 -22.83 5.54
N LYS A 211 -6.45 -22.12 6.67
CA LYS A 211 -7.56 -21.18 6.93
C LYS A 211 -7.42 -19.91 6.12
N VAL A 212 -6.20 -19.41 6.02
CA VAL A 212 -5.93 -18.15 5.30
C VAL A 212 -6.01 -18.35 3.79
N LYS A 213 -5.54 -19.49 3.26
CA LYS A 213 -5.70 -19.86 1.84
C LYS A 213 -7.18 -19.97 1.45
N LYS A 214 -8.07 -20.39 2.36
CA LYS A 214 -9.52 -20.35 2.15
C LYS A 214 -10.10 -18.93 2.19
N LEU A 215 -9.42 -18.02 2.89
CA LEU A 215 -9.85 -16.63 3.06
C LEU A 215 -9.42 -15.74 1.89
N ILE A 216 -8.22 -15.95 1.32
CA ILE A 216 -7.63 -15.07 0.31
C ILE A 216 -7.65 -15.73 -1.07
N ASP A 217 -8.25 -15.04 -2.02
CA ASP A 217 -8.05 -15.28 -3.45
C ASP A 217 -7.16 -14.18 -4.02
N ALA A 218 -6.35 -14.50 -5.04
CA ALA A 218 -5.45 -13.52 -5.66
C ALA A 218 -5.57 -13.57 -7.18
N TYR A 219 -5.58 -12.39 -7.80
CA TYR A 219 -5.65 -12.23 -9.26
C TYR A 219 -4.68 -11.13 -9.70
N SER A 220 -4.20 -11.24 -10.94
CA SER A 220 -3.39 -10.21 -11.56
C SER A 220 -3.99 -9.75 -12.89
N PHE A 221 -3.79 -8.47 -13.20
CA PHE A 221 -4.40 -7.81 -14.34
C PHE A 221 -3.38 -6.96 -15.09
N SER A 222 -3.56 -6.89 -16.41
CA SER A 222 -2.76 -6.08 -17.30
C SER A 222 -3.21 -4.62 -17.31
N ASP A 223 -2.35 -3.74 -17.88
CA ASP A 223 -2.70 -2.34 -18.11
C ASP A 223 -3.89 -2.17 -19.04
N GLU A 224 -4.03 -3.05 -20.05
CA GLU A 224 -5.16 -3.01 -20.99
C GLU A 224 -6.48 -3.35 -20.28
N GLU A 225 -6.51 -4.40 -19.45
CA GLU A 225 -7.68 -4.74 -18.63
C GLU A 225 -8.02 -3.58 -17.68
N THR A 226 -7.00 -2.94 -17.09
CA THR A 226 -7.17 -1.81 -16.18
C THR A 226 -7.79 -0.60 -16.88
N LYS A 227 -7.33 -0.24 -18.09
CA LYS A 227 -7.92 0.84 -18.90
C LYS A 227 -9.37 0.55 -19.28
N ILE A 228 -9.67 -0.67 -19.69
CA ILE A 228 -11.04 -1.10 -19.99
C ILE A 228 -11.93 -0.98 -18.74
N ALA A 229 -11.41 -1.35 -17.56
CA ALA A 229 -12.16 -1.24 -16.33
C ALA A 229 -12.46 0.22 -15.92
N ILE A 230 -11.52 1.14 -16.13
CA ILE A 230 -11.73 2.58 -15.89
C ILE A 230 -12.84 3.10 -16.82
N ALA A 231 -12.80 2.77 -18.11
CA ALA A 231 -13.82 3.16 -19.07
C ALA A 231 -15.20 2.58 -18.70
N ASP A 232 -15.25 1.29 -18.35
CA ASP A 232 -16.47 0.57 -17.94
C ASP A 232 -17.13 1.21 -16.69
N LEU A 233 -16.32 1.59 -15.68
CA LEU A 233 -16.80 2.27 -14.48
C LEU A 233 -17.36 3.66 -14.79
N ASN A 234 -16.68 4.43 -15.64
CA ASN A 234 -17.16 5.74 -16.05
C ASN A 234 -18.47 5.66 -16.85
N GLU A 235 -18.53 4.76 -17.83
CA GLU A 235 -19.71 4.61 -18.70
C GLU A 235 -20.94 4.10 -17.94
N LYS A 236 -20.76 3.07 -17.09
CA LYS A 236 -21.90 2.42 -16.41
C LYS A 236 -22.36 3.12 -15.14
N TYR A 237 -21.43 3.74 -14.42
CA TYR A 237 -21.68 4.25 -13.07
C TYR A 237 -21.36 5.74 -12.93
N ASN A 238 -20.90 6.40 -14.00
CA ASN A 238 -20.40 7.78 -13.97
C ASN A 238 -19.32 7.98 -12.86
N TYR A 239 -18.46 6.97 -12.69
CA TYR A 239 -17.45 6.94 -11.66
C TYR A 239 -16.05 6.89 -12.28
N ILE A 240 -15.27 7.95 -12.06
CA ILE A 240 -13.89 8.05 -12.53
C ILE A 240 -12.97 7.45 -11.48
N CYS A 241 -12.43 6.28 -11.79
CA CYS A 241 -11.57 5.52 -10.90
C CYS A 241 -10.09 5.74 -11.25
N ASP A 242 -9.22 5.73 -10.23
CA ASP A 242 -7.77 5.66 -10.49
C ASP A 242 -7.35 4.24 -10.92
N PRO A 243 -6.15 4.07 -11.53
CA PRO A 243 -5.72 2.76 -12.00
C PRO A 243 -5.62 1.69 -10.91
N HIS A 244 -5.33 2.04 -9.65
CA HIS A 244 -5.24 1.08 -8.55
C HIS A 244 -6.63 0.60 -8.14
N GLY A 245 -7.58 1.52 -7.96
CA GLY A 245 -8.98 1.19 -7.71
C GLY A 245 -9.57 0.33 -8.83
N ALA A 246 -9.22 0.61 -10.09
CA ALA A 246 -9.64 -0.19 -11.24
C ALA A 246 -9.13 -1.64 -11.17
N VAL A 247 -7.90 -1.87 -10.73
CA VAL A 247 -7.38 -3.22 -10.45
C VAL A 247 -8.19 -3.90 -9.33
N GLY A 248 -8.55 -3.15 -8.28
CA GLY A 248 -9.45 -3.63 -7.23
C GLY A 248 -10.82 -4.02 -7.76
N TYR A 249 -11.42 -3.20 -8.64
CA TYR A 249 -12.68 -3.49 -9.30
C TYR A 249 -12.62 -4.75 -10.20
N LEU A 250 -11.52 -4.93 -10.94
CA LEU A 250 -11.28 -6.14 -11.74
C LEU A 250 -11.27 -7.40 -10.87
N GLY A 251 -10.67 -7.33 -9.68
CA GLY A 251 -10.72 -8.42 -8.70
C GLY A 251 -12.14 -8.80 -8.32
N VAL A 252 -13.00 -7.81 -8.07
CA VAL A 252 -14.44 -8.04 -7.84
C VAL A 252 -15.08 -8.71 -9.05
N LYS A 253 -14.89 -8.17 -10.26
CA LYS A 253 -15.47 -8.74 -11.50
C LYS A 253 -15.03 -10.20 -11.67
N LYS A 254 -13.76 -10.50 -11.51
CA LYS A 254 -13.21 -11.86 -11.65
C LYS A 254 -13.78 -12.81 -10.61
N HIS A 255 -13.77 -12.42 -9.34
CA HIS A 255 -14.30 -13.27 -8.27
C HIS A 255 -15.81 -13.51 -8.41
N LYS A 256 -16.57 -12.49 -8.81
CA LYS A 256 -18.02 -12.57 -9.01
C LYS A 256 -18.44 -13.56 -10.10
N THR A 257 -17.59 -13.81 -11.09
CA THR A 257 -17.85 -14.86 -12.09
C THR A 257 -17.84 -16.27 -11.49
N LEU A 258 -17.11 -16.46 -10.39
CA LEU A 258 -16.92 -17.73 -9.71
C LEU A 258 -17.87 -17.90 -8.51
N ASN A 259 -18.26 -16.78 -7.87
CA ASN A 259 -19.05 -16.76 -6.64
C ASN A 259 -20.06 -15.59 -6.66
N LYS A 260 -21.35 -15.90 -6.75
CA LYS A 260 -22.40 -14.86 -6.94
C LYS A 260 -23.00 -14.30 -5.65
N ASP A 261 -22.77 -14.90 -4.49
CA ASP A 261 -23.53 -14.65 -3.26
C ASP A 261 -22.85 -13.73 -2.25
N PHE A 262 -21.95 -12.86 -2.69
CA PHE A 262 -21.29 -11.89 -1.83
C PHE A 262 -21.80 -10.47 -2.07
N ASN A 263 -21.78 -9.67 -1.02
CA ASN A 263 -21.69 -8.22 -1.13
C ASN A 263 -20.21 -7.86 -1.33
N TYR A 264 -19.92 -7.11 -2.37
CA TYR A 264 -18.55 -6.77 -2.75
C TYR A 264 -18.19 -5.35 -2.38
N ILE A 265 -17.00 -5.19 -1.83
CA ILE A 265 -16.30 -3.93 -1.66
C ILE A 265 -15.02 -3.98 -2.48
N PHE A 266 -14.65 -2.91 -3.15
CA PHE A 266 -13.27 -2.70 -3.58
C PHE A 266 -12.75 -1.39 -2.99
N LEU A 267 -11.44 -1.31 -2.78
CA LEU A 267 -10.81 -0.13 -2.22
C LEU A 267 -10.35 0.80 -3.33
N GLU A 268 -10.66 2.08 -3.16
CA GLU A 268 -10.06 3.18 -3.89
C GLU A 268 -8.94 3.77 -3.03
N THR A 269 -7.73 3.86 -3.55
CA THR A 269 -6.54 4.19 -2.74
C THR A 269 -5.88 5.50 -3.12
N ALA A 270 -6.26 6.09 -4.25
CA ALA A 270 -5.75 7.36 -4.73
C ALA A 270 -6.84 8.14 -5.48
N HIS A 271 -6.59 9.42 -5.73
CA HIS A 271 -7.47 10.22 -6.56
C HIS A 271 -7.01 10.16 -8.02
N PHE A 272 -7.95 9.98 -8.96
CA PHE A 272 -7.65 9.82 -10.40
C PHE A 272 -6.80 10.94 -11.00
N SER A 273 -6.89 12.17 -10.48
CA SER A 273 -6.13 13.32 -10.99
C SER A 273 -4.61 13.20 -10.82
N LYS A 274 -4.12 12.16 -10.16
CA LYS A 274 -2.67 11.91 -9.99
C LYS A 274 -2.06 11.09 -11.12
N PHE A 275 -2.90 10.53 -12.01
CA PHE A 275 -2.50 9.59 -13.06
C PHE A 275 -2.97 10.01 -14.45
#